data_c2615772dd325049df3694c6bffef23f
#
_entry.id   c2615772dd325049df3694c6bffef23f
#
_cell.length_a   1.000
_cell.length_b   1.000
_cell.length_c   1.000
_cell.angle_alpha   90.00
_cell.angle_beta   90.00
_cell.angle_gamma   90.00
#
_symmetry.space_group_name_H-M   'P 1'
#
loop_
_entity.id
_entity.type
_entity.pdbx_description
1 polymer ?
#
loop_
_entity_poly.entity_id
_entity_poly.type
_entity_poly.pdbx_seq_one_letter_code
_entity_poly.pdbx_strand_id
1 'polypeptide(L)'
;MSVNTYLPNVQISSHFNSSEFKCPHCKEIRVSTKLVKKLEELFSKVHASKCIISSGYRCPYYDKKQNGFAGRHSEGLAVDAVYYDIDGKVIPSKIICCVAFDLGFTGIAYINYSYTHLDVRTSGTYYGDETRGNASYWSDPYSYFHVTKEEVEKYTGKSNYLYQSHGLNRKWYPNVSFDENDYAGVFGVTMDGLYIDKLKYCVKVGNRWLPEVTGRSDYAGIIGKAITDVAVSGSVRYRVHNKNKNYWLPWVYGKDYNINDREKGYAGNGSIIDAIEIKEI
;
A
#
# COMPACT_ATOMS: atom_id res chain seq x y z
N MET A 1 24.34 -10.19 -0.14
CA MET A 1 22.91 -9.99 -0.50
C MET A 1 22.47 -11.16 -1.35
N SER A 2 21.33 -11.75 -1.05
CA SER A 2 20.80 -12.85 -1.86
C SER A 2 20.05 -12.28 -3.06
N VAL A 3 20.47 -12.64 -4.27
CA VAL A 3 19.77 -12.35 -5.53
C VAL A 3 19.21 -13.67 -6.03
N ASN A 4 17.90 -13.72 -6.20
CA ASN A 4 17.21 -14.92 -6.64
C ASN A 4 16.83 -14.82 -8.13
N THR A 5 16.82 -15.96 -8.80
CA THR A 5 16.26 -16.11 -10.14
C THR A 5 14.84 -16.65 -10.00
N TYR A 6 13.91 -16.07 -10.73
CA TYR A 6 12.49 -16.44 -10.66
C TYR A 6 11.96 -16.93 -12.01
N LEU A 7 10.93 -17.74 -11.95
CA LEU A 7 10.06 -18.01 -13.08
C LEU A 7 9.11 -16.83 -13.30
N PRO A 8 8.60 -16.61 -14.53
CA PRO A 8 7.57 -15.61 -14.79
C PRO A 8 6.28 -15.85 -14.01
N ASN A 9 5.56 -14.79 -13.71
CA ASN A 9 4.24 -14.80 -13.05
C ASN A 9 4.22 -15.41 -11.63
N VAL A 10 5.35 -15.35 -10.91
CA VAL A 10 5.42 -15.71 -9.49
C VAL A 10 5.17 -14.47 -8.65
N GLN A 11 4.21 -14.53 -7.73
CA GLN A 11 4.05 -13.47 -6.73
C GLN A 11 5.21 -13.56 -5.73
N ILE A 12 6.05 -12.54 -5.68
CA ILE A 12 7.28 -12.52 -4.86
C ILE A 12 7.15 -11.71 -3.58
N SER A 13 6.12 -10.88 -3.50
CA SER A 13 5.71 -10.13 -2.30
C SER A 13 4.25 -9.67 -2.43
N SER A 14 3.74 -8.90 -1.48
CA SER A 14 2.31 -8.49 -1.47
C SER A 14 1.91 -7.70 -2.73
N HIS A 15 2.79 -6.83 -3.25
CA HIS A 15 2.47 -5.93 -4.36
C HIS A 15 3.30 -6.18 -5.62
N PHE A 16 4.32 -7.06 -5.58
CA PHE A 16 5.21 -7.28 -6.71
C PHE A 16 5.17 -8.71 -7.24
N ASN A 17 5.03 -8.80 -8.58
CA ASN A 17 5.14 -10.04 -9.33
C ASN A 17 6.52 -10.12 -10.02
N SER A 18 7.08 -11.31 -10.10
CA SER A 18 8.41 -11.54 -10.70
C SER A 18 8.53 -11.01 -12.14
N SER A 19 7.46 -11.09 -12.92
CA SER A 19 7.46 -10.64 -14.33
C SER A 19 7.74 -9.16 -14.51
N GLU A 20 7.52 -8.33 -13.48
CA GLU A 20 7.81 -6.89 -13.51
C GLU A 20 9.33 -6.61 -13.56
N PHE A 21 10.14 -7.55 -13.09
CA PHE A 21 11.60 -7.44 -13.05
C PHE A 21 12.31 -8.08 -14.25
N LYS A 22 11.56 -8.53 -15.25
CA LYS A 22 12.08 -9.30 -16.38
C LYS A 22 12.96 -8.46 -17.30
N CYS A 23 14.14 -8.97 -17.64
CA CYS A 23 15.02 -8.37 -18.65
C CYS A 23 14.33 -8.34 -20.03
N PRO A 24 14.24 -7.18 -20.69
CA PRO A 24 13.61 -7.08 -22.01
C PRO A 24 14.39 -7.84 -23.11
N HIS A 25 15.68 -8.08 -22.92
CA HIS A 25 16.55 -8.77 -23.87
C HIS A 25 16.56 -10.30 -23.68
N CYS A 26 17.14 -10.79 -22.57
CA CYS A 26 17.32 -12.24 -22.36
C CYS A 26 16.10 -12.91 -21.70
N LYS A 27 15.10 -12.15 -21.26
CA LYS A 27 13.89 -12.61 -20.57
C LYS A 27 14.12 -13.22 -19.18
N GLU A 28 15.36 -13.29 -18.71
CA GLU A 28 15.64 -13.68 -17.33
C GLU A 28 15.07 -12.70 -16.30
N ILE A 29 14.77 -13.22 -15.13
CA ILE A 29 14.27 -12.48 -13.99
C ILE A 29 15.22 -12.71 -12.82
N ARG A 30 15.90 -11.66 -12.39
CA ARG A 30 16.78 -11.68 -11.23
C ARG A 30 16.49 -10.47 -10.36
N VAL A 31 16.25 -10.68 -9.08
CA VAL A 31 16.01 -9.59 -8.15
C VAL A 31 16.47 -9.95 -6.74
N SER A 32 17.04 -8.97 -6.05
CA SER A 32 17.44 -9.09 -4.66
C SER A 32 16.21 -9.11 -3.74
N THR A 33 16.19 -10.07 -2.82
CA THR A 33 15.15 -10.11 -1.77
C THR A 33 15.16 -8.85 -0.90
N LYS A 34 16.35 -8.26 -0.66
CA LYS A 34 16.49 -6.99 0.06
C LYS A 34 15.83 -5.85 -0.72
N LEU A 35 16.00 -5.82 -2.05
CA LEU A 35 15.37 -4.80 -2.89
C LEU A 35 13.84 -4.91 -2.84
N VAL A 36 13.30 -6.11 -3.03
CA VAL A 36 11.84 -6.34 -2.97
C VAL A 36 11.28 -5.91 -1.61
N LYS A 37 11.94 -6.26 -0.51
CA LYS A 37 11.53 -5.84 0.82
C LYS A 37 11.50 -4.30 0.97
N LYS A 38 12.54 -3.62 0.47
CA LYS A 38 12.62 -2.16 0.50
C LYS A 38 11.57 -1.48 -0.37
N LEU A 39 11.23 -2.07 -1.52
CA LEU A 39 10.15 -1.57 -2.39
C LEU A 39 8.79 -1.71 -1.70
N GLU A 40 8.54 -2.80 -0.96
CA GLU A 40 7.32 -2.97 -0.14
C GLU A 40 7.26 -1.94 0.99
N GLU A 41 8.38 -1.71 1.71
CA GLU A 41 8.46 -0.69 2.75
C GLU A 41 8.14 0.70 2.19
N LEU A 42 8.67 1.03 1.00
CA LEU A 42 8.42 2.29 0.31
C LEU A 42 6.96 2.39 -0.16
N PHE A 43 6.44 1.32 -0.79
CA PHE A 43 5.05 1.24 -1.24
C PHE A 43 4.07 1.56 -0.11
N SER A 44 4.26 0.89 1.03
CA SER A 44 3.42 1.11 2.23
C SER A 44 3.63 2.52 2.80
N LYS A 45 4.88 3.01 2.88
CA LYS A 45 5.21 4.29 3.50
C LYS A 45 4.62 5.48 2.75
N VAL A 46 4.54 5.43 1.41
CA VAL A 46 3.94 6.48 0.59
C VAL A 46 2.46 6.23 0.28
N HIS A 47 1.81 5.27 0.95
CA HIS A 47 0.41 4.88 0.74
C HIS A 47 0.08 4.69 -0.74
N ALA A 48 0.98 4.05 -1.49
CA ALA A 48 0.81 3.86 -2.92
C ALA A 48 -0.36 2.91 -3.21
N SER A 49 -1.16 3.24 -4.22
CA SER A 49 -2.18 2.33 -4.75
C SER A 49 -1.60 1.40 -5.82
N LYS A 50 -0.48 1.82 -6.43
CA LYS A 50 0.18 1.11 -7.52
C LYS A 50 1.65 1.52 -7.62
N CYS A 51 2.50 0.55 -7.97
CA CYS A 51 3.86 0.78 -8.43
C CYS A 51 4.04 0.15 -9.81
N ILE A 52 4.71 0.83 -10.73
CA ILE A 52 5.12 0.29 -12.03
C ILE A 52 6.63 0.21 -12.04
N ILE A 53 7.16 -1.00 -12.18
CA ILE A 53 8.59 -1.21 -12.44
C ILE A 53 8.81 -1.05 -13.94
N SER A 54 9.33 0.10 -14.36
CA SER A 54 9.62 0.38 -15.77
C SER A 54 10.88 -0.31 -16.25
N SER A 55 11.83 -0.59 -15.34
CA SER A 55 13.03 -1.35 -15.60
C SER A 55 13.47 -2.12 -14.34
N GLY A 56 13.53 -3.43 -14.46
CA GLY A 56 14.06 -4.32 -13.43
C GLY A 56 15.45 -4.82 -13.79
N TYR A 57 15.61 -6.16 -13.86
CA TYR A 57 16.86 -6.78 -14.29
C TYR A 57 17.16 -6.47 -15.75
N ARG A 58 18.42 -6.13 -16.01
CA ARG A 58 19.02 -6.02 -17.36
C ARG A 58 20.22 -6.95 -17.41
N CYS A 59 20.24 -7.93 -18.33
CA CYS A 59 21.44 -8.76 -18.45
C CYS A 59 22.67 -7.88 -18.76
N PRO A 60 23.90 -8.30 -18.40
CA PRO A 60 25.09 -7.46 -18.55
C PRO A 60 25.31 -6.92 -19.97
N TYR A 61 24.97 -7.71 -20.99
CA TYR A 61 25.03 -7.26 -22.39
C TYR A 61 24.06 -6.09 -22.65
N TYR A 62 22.81 -6.24 -22.24
CA TYR A 62 21.78 -5.22 -22.48
C TYR A 62 22.04 -3.95 -21.67
N ASP A 63 22.42 -4.08 -20.41
CA ASP A 63 22.73 -2.97 -19.53
C ASP A 63 23.91 -2.16 -20.05
N LYS A 64 25.00 -2.84 -20.50
CA LYS A 64 26.14 -2.19 -21.15
C LYS A 64 25.75 -1.46 -22.44
N LYS A 65 24.84 -2.03 -23.23
CA LYS A 65 24.33 -1.40 -24.45
C LYS A 65 23.54 -0.11 -24.16
N GLN A 66 22.80 -0.07 -23.06
CA GLN A 66 22.00 1.09 -22.66
C GLN A 66 22.84 2.19 -22.00
N ASN A 67 23.76 1.82 -21.12
CA ASN A 67 24.42 2.75 -20.19
C ASN A 67 25.94 2.85 -20.41
N GLY A 68 26.51 2.12 -21.38
CA GLY A 68 27.96 2.05 -21.59
C GLY A 68 28.69 1.10 -20.65
N PHE A 69 28.09 0.68 -19.53
CA PHE A 69 28.63 -0.27 -18.55
C PHE A 69 27.52 -1.14 -17.96
N ALA A 70 27.91 -2.26 -17.37
CA ALA A 70 26.97 -3.11 -16.61
C ALA A 70 26.89 -2.60 -15.17
N GLY A 71 25.71 -2.12 -14.79
CA GLY A 71 25.45 -1.49 -13.49
C GLY A 71 24.59 -2.34 -12.55
N ARG A 72 23.92 -1.70 -11.61
CA ARG A 72 23.15 -2.37 -10.56
C ARG A 72 21.92 -3.13 -11.06
N HIS A 73 21.37 -2.73 -12.20
CA HIS A 73 20.34 -3.52 -12.88
C HIS A 73 20.85 -4.90 -13.31
N SER A 74 22.08 -4.99 -13.79
CA SER A 74 22.66 -6.28 -14.20
C SER A 74 23.05 -7.20 -13.03
N GLU A 75 23.13 -6.63 -11.83
CA GLU A 75 23.32 -7.39 -10.59
C GLU A 75 21.99 -7.83 -9.95
N GLY A 76 20.83 -7.41 -10.48
CA GLY A 76 19.52 -7.64 -9.88
C GLY A 76 19.29 -6.83 -8.59
N LEU A 77 20.01 -5.73 -8.42
CA LEU A 77 19.99 -4.90 -7.20
C LEU A 77 19.22 -3.59 -7.40
N ALA A 78 18.74 -3.28 -8.60
CA ALA A 78 18.14 -2.00 -8.95
C ALA A 78 16.83 -2.13 -9.71
N VAL A 79 16.00 -1.09 -9.59
CA VAL A 79 14.81 -0.84 -10.41
C VAL A 79 14.70 0.65 -10.75
N ASP A 80 14.02 0.92 -11.88
CA ASP A 80 13.45 2.23 -12.17
C ASP A 80 11.93 2.09 -11.99
N ALA A 81 11.33 2.93 -11.14
CA ALA A 81 9.94 2.77 -10.71
C ALA A 81 9.15 4.07 -10.71
N VAL A 82 7.84 3.94 -10.90
CA VAL A 82 6.85 5.02 -10.73
C VAL A 82 5.82 4.57 -9.70
N TYR A 83 5.56 5.43 -8.72
CA TYR A 83 4.56 5.20 -7.70
C TYR A 83 3.34 6.09 -7.93
N TYR A 84 2.17 5.56 -7.67
CA TYR A 84 0.89 6.26 -7.81
C TYR A 84 0.19 6.31 -6.46
N ASP A 85 -0.38 7.46 -6.14
CA ASP A 85 -1.22 7.62 -4.96
C ASP A 85 -2.57 6.91 -5.14
N ILE A 86 -3.41 6.99 -4.12
CA ILE A 86 -4.73 6.34 -4.12
C ILE A 86 -5.69 6.93 -5.16
N ASP A 87 -5.49 8.19 -5.54
CA ASP A 87 -6.29 8.84 -6.59
C ASP A 87 -5.77 8.49 -8.01
N GLY A 88 -4.75 7.63 -8.09
CA GLY A 88 -4.11 7.23 -9.36
C GLY A 88 -3.20 8.29 -9.95
N LYS A 89 -2.83 9.32 -9.18
CA LYS A 89 -1.87 10.35 -9.61
C LYS A 89 -0.45 9.90 -9.31
N VAL A 90 0.48 10.31 -10.15
CA VAL A 90 1.90 10.05 -9.92
C VAL A 90 2.37 10.75 -8.65
N ILE A 91 2.98 10.00 -7.73
CA ILE A 91 3.73 10.57 -6.60
C ILE A 91 5.04 11.13 -7.17
N PRO A 92 5.32 12.44 -6.99
CA PRO A 92 6.52 13.05 -7.57
C PRO A 92 7.80 12.32 -7.16
N SER A 93 8.67 12.04 -8.14
CA SER A 93 9.94 11.33 -7.91
C SER A 93 10.81 11.97 -6.82
N LYS A 94 10.79 13.31 -6.68
CA LYS A 94 11.49 13.99 -5.59
C LYS A 94 11.01 13.58 -4.19
N ILE A 95 9.70 13.32 -4.03
CA ILE A 95 9.11 12.81 -2.79
C ILE A 95 9.57 11.37 -2.57
N ILE A 96 9.53 10.53 -3.62
CA ILE A 96 10.03 9.15 -3.56
C ILE A 96 11.50 9.11 -3.17
N CYS A 97 12.34 10.02 -3.71
CA CYS A 97 13.76 10.12 -3.32
C CYS A 97 13.93 10.42 -1.82
N CYS A 98 13.16 11.36 -1.26
CA CYS A 98 13.20 11.70 0.16
C CYS A 98 12.80 10.49 1.02
N VAL A 99 11.68 9.86 0.71
CA VAL A 99 11.19 8.71 1.49
C VAL A 99 12.11 7.50 1.35
N ALA A 100 12.62 7.22 0.16
CA ALA A 100 13.59 6.14 -0.06
C ALA A 100 14.89 6.37 0.72
N PHE A 101 15.35 7.62 0.81
CA PHE A 101 16.51 7.99 1.63
C PHE A 101 16.26 7.70 3.11
N ASP A 102 15.13 8.14 3.65
CA ASP A 102 14.74 7.89 5.05
C ASP A 102 14.59 6.39 5.35
N LEU A 103 14.12 5.61 4.39
CA LEU A 103 14.02 4.16 4.47
C LEU A 103 15.39 3.45 4.31
N GLY A 104 16.47 4.18 4.01
CA GLY A 104 17.81 3.63 3.89
C GLY A 104 18.05 2.83 2.61
N PHE A 105 17.47 3.22 1.47
CA PHE A 105 17.99 2.82 0.17
C PHE A 105 19.41 3.35 0.02
N THR A 106 20.28 2.57 -0.58
CA THR A 106 21.71 2.92 -0.72
C THR A 106 22.08 3.41 -2.11
N GLY A 107 21.20 3.33 -3.07
CA GLY A 107 21.30 3.97 -4.36
C GLY A 107 19.97 4.60 -4.74
N ILE A 108 19.97 5.90 -4.98
CA ILE A 108 18.77 6.65 -5.35
C ILE A 108 19.16 7.66 -6.42
N ALA A 109 18.39 7.69 -7.51
CA ALA A 109 18.52 8.72 -8.53
C ALA A 109 17.15 9.28 -8.92
N TYR A 110 17.10 10.59 -9.05
CA TYR A 110 16.00 11.27 -9.71
C TYR A 110 16.20 11.19 -11.24
N ILE A 111 15.32 10.49 -11.93
CA ILE A 111 15.37 10.40 -13.40
C ILE A 111 14.57 11.55 -14.02
N ASN A 112 13.34 11.72 -13.60
CA ASN A 112 12.46 12.81 -13.99
C ASN A 112 11.31 12.96 -12.99
N TYR A 113 10.30 13.77 -13.28
CA TYR A 113 9.17 14.00 -12.39
C TYR A 113 8.51 12.70 -11.86
N SER A 114 8.43 11.66 -12.68
CA SER A 114 7.70 10.43 -12.37
C SER A 114 8.61 9.27 -11.97
N TYR A 115 9.79 9.16 -12.58
CA TYR A 115 10.65 7.98 -12.47
C TYR A 115 11.76 8.19 -11.46
N THR A 116 11.94 7.19 -10.60
CA THR A 116 13.03 7.13 -9.61
C THR A 116 13.81 5.84 -9.79
N HIS A 117 15.14 5.95 -9.90
CA HIS A 117 16.02 4.80 -9.76
C HIS A 117 16.23 4.49 -8.28
N LEU A 118 16.09 3.22 -7.92
CA LEU A 118 16.19 2.72 -6.55
C LEU A 118 17.07 1.46 -6.53
N ASP A 119 18.09 1.44 -5.68
CA ASP A 119 18.92 0.26 -5.51
C ASP A 119 19.39 0.01 -4.07
N VAL A 120 19.93 -1.19 -3.84
CA VAL A 120 20.37 -1.67 -2.53
C VAL A 120 21.86 -2.05 -2.54
N ARG A 121 22.70 -1.25 -3.18
CA ARG A 121 24.15 -1.42 -3.21
C ARG A 121 24.80 -1.39 -1.81
N THR A 122 26.07 -1.70 -1.71
CA THR A 122 26.77 -1.76 -0.41
C THR A 122 27.15 -0.38 0.15
N SER A 123 27.34 0.64 -0.71
CA SER A 123 27.69 2.01 -0.33
C SER A 123 26.70 3.00 -0.91
N GLY A 124 26.33 4.04 -0.15
CA GLY A 124 25.41 5.06 -0.59
C GLY A 124 25.90 5.85 -1.80
N THR A 125 25.03 6.04 -2.79
CA THR A 125 25.26 6.92 -3.94
C THR A 125 23.93 7.53 -4.35
N TYR A 126 23.87 8.86 -4.35
CA TYR A 126 22.64 9.62 -4.58
C TYR A 126 22.90 10.68 -5.64
N TYR A 127 22.10 10.72 -6.70
CA TYR A 127 22.29 11.67 -7.80
C TYR A 127 20.97 12.15 -8.40
N GLY A 128 21.00 13.38 -8.90
CA GLY A 128 19.82 14.13 -9.29
C GLY A 128 19.37 13.95 -10.73
N ASP A 129 20.19 13.39 -11.61
CA ASP A 129 19.82 13.13 -13.00
C ASP A 129 20.70 12.01 -13.57
N GLU A 130 20.10 10.84 -13.72
CA GLU A 130 20.79 9.67 -14.26
C GLU A 130 21.01 9.76 -15.77
N THR A 131 20.21 10.57 -16.48
CA THR A 131 20.13 10.49 -17.95
C THR A 131 21.12 11.37 -18.70
N ARG A 132 21.78 12.32 -18.04
CA ARG A 132 22.56 13.38 -18.70
C ARG A 132 24.09 13.35 -18.52
N GLY A 133 24.63 12.32 -17.88
CA GLY A 133 26.10 12.18 -17.75
C GLY A 133 26.79 13.19 -16.83
N ASN A 134 26.11 14.23 -16.39
CA ASN A 134 26.55 15.24 -15.43
C ASN A 134 25.70 15.13 -14.17
N ALA A 135 25.70 13.95 -13.55
CA ALA A 135 24.96 13.71 -12.33
C ALA A 135 25.46 14.63 -11.21
N SER A 136 24.58 15.53 -10.76
CA SER A 136 24.82 16.25 -9.51
C SER A 136 24.56 15.29 -8.35
N TYR A 137 25.59 15.03 -7.56
CA TYR A 137 25.46 14.21 -6.36
C TYR A 137 24.88 15.01 -5.21
N TRP A 138 24.05 14.39 -4.40
CA TRP A 138 23.49 14.98 -3.20
C TRP A 138 23.71 14.07 -1.99
N SER A 139 23.77 14.69 -0.81
CA SER A 139 23.89 13.98 0.47
C SER A 139 22.57 14.00 1.26
N ASP A 140 21.70 14.94 0.92
CA ASP A 140 20.39 15.13 1.53
C ASP A 140 19.37 15.52 0.45
N PRO A 141 18.37 14.68 0.17
CA PRO A 141 17.38 14.96 -0.86
C PRO A 141 16.45 16.12 -0.52
N TYR A 142 16.18 16.35 0.75
CA TYR A 142 15.30 17.43 1.19
C TYR A 142 15.86 18.80 0.78
N SER A 143 17.14 19.03 1.10
CA SER A 143 17.82 20.25 0.69
C SER A 143 18.02 20.33 -0.81
N TYR A 144 18.42 19.22 -1.46
CA TYR A 144 18.71 19.20 -2.90
C TYR A 144 17.49 19.49 -3.77
N PHE A 145 16.34 18.90 -3.44
CA PHE A 145 15.10 19.06 -4.19
C PHE A 145 14.22 20.19 -3.68
N HIS A 146 14.67 20.92 -2.64
CA HIS A 146 13.87 21.94 -1.94
C HIS A 146 12.50 21.41 -1.52
N VAL A 147 12.47 20.20 -0.94
CA VAL A 147 11.28 19.53 -0.43
C VAL A 147 11.22 19.69 1.08
N THR A 148 10.08 20.12 1.59
CA THR A 148 9.89 20.21 3.05
C THR A 148 9.38 18.88 3.61
N LYS A 149 9.54 18.69 4.92
CA LYS A 149 8.97 17.51 5.60
C LYS A 149 7.45 17.48 5.48
N GLU A 150 6.80 18.63 5.55
CA GLU A 150 5.35 18.77 5.40
C GLU A 150 4.87 18.38 3.99
N GLU A 151 5.69 18.61 2.95
CA GLU A 151 5.39 18.13 1.60
C GLU A 151 5.47 16.61 1.52
N VAL A 152 6.46 16.00 2.18
CA VAL A 152 6.61 14.54 2.26
C VAL A 152 5.48 13.94 3.09
N GLU A 153 5.11 14.57 4.21
CA GLU A 153 4.02 14.13 5.08
C GLU A 153 2.66 14.04 4.38
N LYS A 154 2.43 14.82 3.29
CA LYS A 154 1.23 14.66 2.45
C LYS A 154 1.12 13.27 1.81
N TYR A 155 2.24 12.59 1.64
CA TYR A 155 2.32 11.26 1.03
C TYR A 155 2.68 10.15 2.02
N THR A 156 3.24 10.51 3.19
CA THR A 156 3.73 9.56 4.20
C THR A 156 3.10 9.76 5.56
N GLY A 157 2.30 10.81 5.70
CA GLY A 157 1.57 11.10 6.91
C GLY A 157 0.61 9.97 7.27
N LYS A 158 0.03 10.04 8.46
CA LYS A 158 -1.05 9.13 8.84
C LYS A 158 -2.08 9.09 7.73
N SER A 159 -2.57 7.92 7.39
CA SER A 159 -3.66 7.75 6.44
C SER A 159 -4.77 8.74 6.81
N ASN A 160 -5.12 9.61 5.86
CA ASN A 160 -6.28 10.49 6.03
C ASN A 160 -7.60 9.74 5.86
N TYR A 161 -7.52 8.40 5.70
CA TYR A 161 -8.71 7.58 5.60
C TYR A 161 -9.30 7.39 6.98
N LEU A 162 -10.54 7.75 7.06
CA LEU A 162 -11.31 7.70 8.28
C LEU A 162 -12.46 6.72 8.13
N TYR A 163 -12.82 6.09 9.22
CA TYR A 163 -14.03 5.33 9.32
C TYR A 163 -14.75 5.66 10.62
N GLN A 164 -16.04 5.49 10.63
CA GLN A 164 -16.87 5.70 11.81
C GLN A 164 -18.07 4.76 11.81
N SER A 165 -18.57 4.47 12.96
CA SER A 165 -19.79 3.67 13.14
C SER A 165 -20.91 4.46 13.78
N HIS A 166 -22.14 4.04 13.52
CA HIS A 166 -23.33 4.47 14.21
C HIS A 166 -23.82 3.36 15.13
N GLY A 167 -24.30 3.73 16.30
CA GLY A 167 -24.84 2.79 17.28
C GLY A 167 -26.35 2.93 17.47
N LEU A 168 -27.00 1.84 17.90
CA LEU A 168 -28.43 1.84 18.23
C LEU A 168 -28.85 2.87 19.32
N ASN A 169 -27.84 3.45 20.01
CA ASN A 169 -28.05 4.60 20.90
C ASN A 169 -28.25 5.94 20.15
N ARG A 170 -28.41 5.86 18.81
CA ARG A 170 -28.64 6.97 17.88
C ARG A 170 -27.51 7.99 17.79
N LYS A 171 -26.24 7.53 17.84
CA LYS A 171 -25.08 8.38 17.71
C LYS A 171 -24.13 7.86 16.64
N TRP A 172 -23.61 8.76 15.79
CA TRP A 172 -22.38 8.56 15.07
C TRP A 172 -21.23 8.80 16.03
N TYR A 173 -20.31 7.83 16.12
CA TYR A 173 -19.12 7.95 16.94
C TYR A 173 -18.06 8.77 16.21
N PRO A 174 -17.01 9.25 16.91
CA PRO A 174 -15.88 9.95 16.27
C PRO A 174 -15.26 9.13 15.14
N ASN A 175 -14.68 9.84 14.17
CA ASN A 175 -13.88 9.20 13.13
C ASN A 175 -12.62 8.58 13.74
N VAL A 176 -12.26 7.41 13.23
CA VAL A 176 -11.01 6.69 13.54
C VAL A 176 -10.17 6.64 12.29
N SER A 177 -8.86 6.90 12.40
CA SER A 177 -7.91 6.77 11.29
C SER A 177 -7.50 5.31 11.10
N PHE A 178 -7.23 4.89 9.86
CA PHE A 178 -6.72 3.55 9.55
C PHE A 178 -5.34 3.28 10.18
N ASP A 179 -4.58 4.32 10.51
CA ASP A 179 -3.26 4.22 11.14
C ASP A 179 -3.31 4.16 12.66
N GLU A 180 -4.46 4.43 13.26
CA GLU A 180 -4.60 4.41 14.71
C GLU A 180 -4.76 2.98 15.24
N ASN A 181 -4.19 2.71 16.41
CA ASN A 181 -4.47 1.49 17.16
C ASN A 181 -5.80 1.65 17.93
N ASP A 182 -6.85 1.96 17.17
CA ASP A 182 -8.18 2.24 17.69
C ASP A 182 -9.25 1.58 16.82
N TYR A 183 -10.49 1.68 17.21
CA TYR A 183 -11.64 1.07 16.54
C TYR A 183 -12.85 2.02 16.55
N ALA A 184 -13.71 1.89 15.56
CA ALA A 184 -15.00 2.58 15.53
C ALA A 184 -16.07 1.71 16.19
N GLY A 185 -16.74 2.27 17.18
CA GLY A 185 -17.81 1.62 17.95
C GLY A 185 -17.66 1.81 19.43
N VAL A 186 -18.58 1.21 20.19
CA VAL A 186 -18.55 1.19 21.66
C VAL A 186 -18.99 -0.19 22.11
N PHE A 187 -18.14 -0.88 22.85
CA PHE A 187 -18.44 -2.22 23.35
C PHE A 187 -19.77 -2.23 24.14
N GLY A 188 -20.61 -3.18 23.81
CA GLY A 188 -21.96 -3.29 24.36
C GLY A 188 -23.03 -2.50 23.60
N VAL A 189 -22.67 -1.58 22.68
CA VAL A 189 -23.61 -0.83 21.85
C VAL A 189 -23.63 -1.38 20.44
N THR A 190 -24.74 -1.99 20.03
CA THR A 190 -24.91 -2.57 18.69
C THR A 190 -24.68 -1.56 17.59
N MET A 191 -23.85 -1.90 16.60
CA MET A 191 -23.67 -1.13 15.37
C MET A 191 -24.87 -1.32 14.43
N ASP A 192 -25.31 -0.21 13.81
CA ASP A 192 -26.40 -0.20 12.82
C ASP A 192 -26.08 0.68 11.59
N GLY A 193 -24.92 1.35 11.58
CA GLY A 193 -24.39 2.13 10.47
C GLY A 193 -22.86 2.17 10.45
N LEU A 194 -22.29 2.26 9.24
CA LEU A 194 -20.85 2.30 8.99
C LEU A 194 -20.55 3.24 7.85
N TYR A 195 -19.57 4.16 8.06
CA TYR A 195 -18.91 4.94 7.02
C TYR A 195 -17.43 4.53 6.93
N ILE A 196 -16.93 4.37 5.71
CA ILE A 196 -15.51 4.15 5.42
C ILE A 196 -15.11 5.04 4.24
N ASP A 197 -14.04 5.83 4.40
CA ASP A 197 -13.52 6.67 3.33
C ASP A 197 -12.97 5.84 2.16
N LYS A 198 -13.24 6.31 0.94
CA LYS A 198 -12.64 5.87 -0.33
C LYS A 198 -12.75 4.38 -0.70
N LEU A 199 -12.99 3.49 0.24
CA LEU A 199 -13.11 2.05 -0.02
C LEU A 199 -14.52 1.68 -0.45
N LYS A 200 -14.62 0.54 -1.14
CA LYS A 200 -15.89 -0.13 -1.42
C LYS A 200 -16.19 -1.09 -0.27
N TYR A 201 -17.39 -1.04 0.25
CA TYR A 201 -17.80 -1.89 1.38
C TYR A 201 -19.30 -2.13 1.40
N CYS A 202 -19.70 -3.16 2.11
CA CYS A 202 -21.11 -3.43 2.42
C CYS A 202 -21.23 -4.13 3.78
N VAL A 203 -22.44 -4.15 4.30
CA VAL A 203 -22.76 -4.79 5.58
C VAL A 203 -23.93 -5.74 5.43
N LYS A 204 -24.01 -6.71 6.33
CA LYS A 204 -25.13 -7.64 6.41
C LYS A 204 -26.01 -7.27 7.60
N VAL A 205 -27.30 -7.20 7.34
CA VAL A 205 -28.36 -6.94 8.34
C VAL A 205 -29.34 -8.11 8.30
N GLY A 206 -29.45 -8.82 9.41
CA GLY A 206 -30.17 -10.09 9.43
C GLY A 206 -29.52 -11.11 8.48
N ASN A 207 -30.30 -11.66 7.56
CA ASN A 207 -29.79 -12.63 6.56
C ASN A 207 -29.46 -12.00 5.19
N ARG A 208 -29.46 -10.67 5.08
CA ARG A 208 -29.30 -10.00 3.78
C ARG A 208 -28.08 -9.08 3.77
N TRP A 209 -27.22 -9.23 2.76
CA TRP A 209 -26.26 -8.23 2.37
C TRP A 209 -26.96 -7.01 1.79
N LEU A 210 -26.61 -5.82 2.25
CA LEU A 210 -27.08 -4.57 1.69
C LEU A 210 -26.27 -4.19 0.45
N PRO A 211 -26.75 -3.25 -0.39
CA PRO A 211 -25.99 -2.74 -1.52
C PRO A 211 -24.60 -2.24 -1.12
N GLU A 212 -23.64 -2.36 -2.04
CA GLU A 212 -22.31 -1.83 -1.86
C GLU A 212 -22.33 -0.29 -1.82
N VAL A 213 -21.53 0.28 -0.94
CA VAL A 213 -21.28 1.71 -0.81
C VAL A 213 -19.80 1.97 -1.14
N THR A 214 -19.49 3.11 -1.76
CA THR A 214 -18.13 3.53 -2.03
C THR A 214 -17.84 4.86 -1.36
N GLY A 215 -16.80 4.89 -0.54
CA GLY A 215 -16.43 6.07 0.23
C GLY A 215 -17.58 6.55 1.11
N ARG A 216 -17.68 7.86 1.26
CA ARG A 216 -18.77 8.50 2.03
C ARG A 216 -19.93 8.99 1.17
N SER A 217 -20.17 8.39 0.01
CA SER A 217 -21.33 8.72 -0.81
C SER A 217 -22.65 8.42 -0.07
N ASP A 218 -22.62 7.38 0.77
CA ASP A 218 -23.68 6.99 1.69
C ASP A 218 -23.07 6.14 2.82
N TYR A 219 -23.87 5.78 3.82
CA TYR A 219 -23.45 4.80 4.84
C TYR A 219 -23.99 3.41 4.52
N ALA A 220 -23.25 2.39 4.92
CA ALA A 220 -23.75 1.02 4.89
C ALA A 220 -24.44 0.69 6.21
N GLY A 221 -25.70 0.24 6.14
CA GLY A 221 -26.49 -0.11 7.30
C GLY A 221 -27.97 0.23 7.16
N ILE A 222 -28.72 -0.05 8.18
CA ILE A 222 -30.10 0.38 8.36
C ILE A 222 -30.22 0.84 9.80
N ILE A 223 -30.40 2.14 10.00
CA ILE A 223 -30.52 2.71 11.33
C ILE A 223 -31.65 2.02 12.08
N GLY A 224 -31.37 1.55 13.28
CA GLY A 224 -32.27 0.78 14.11
C GLY A 224 -32.19 -0.75 13.90
N LYS A 225 -31.33 -1.25 13.00
CA LYS A 225 -31.15 -2.69 12.78
C LYS A 225 -29.68 -3.11 12.90
N ALA A 226 -29.44 -4.16 13.67
CA ALA A 226 -28.08 -4.66 13.94
C ALA A 226 -27.34 -5.11 12.69
N ILE A 227 -26.09 -4.68 12.56
CA ILE A 227 -25.11 -5.23 11.62
C ILE A 227 -24.52 -6.51 12.23
N THR A 228 -24.32 -7.55 11.40
CA THR A 228 -23.77 -8.84 11.82
C THR A 228 -22.45 -9.19 11.12
N ASP A 229 -22.26 -8.69 9.90
CA ASP A 229 -21.08 -8.98 9.09
C ASP A 229 -20.73 -7.74 8.26
N VAL A 230 -19.44 -7.58 7.95
CA VAL A 230 -18.89 -6.46 7.16
C VAL A 230 -17.93 -6.99 6.12
N ALA A 231 -18.08 -6.55 4.87
CA ALA A 231 -17.12 -6.78 3.80
C ALA A 231 -16.53 -5.45 3.34
N VAL A 232 -15.19 -5.36 3.29
CA VAL A 232 -14.45 -4.16 2.87
C VAL A 232 -13.41 -4.57 1.83
N SER A 233 -13.33 -3.84 0.70
CA SER A 233 -12.35 -4.09 -0.36
C SER A 233 -11.13 -3.16 -0.23
N GLY A 234 -9.99 -3.56 -0.82
CA GLY A 234 -8.80 -2.72 -0.92
C GLY A 234 -7.61 -3.21 -0.11
N SER A 235 -6.54 -2.41 -0.05
CA SER A 235 -5.29 -2.73 0.66
C SER A 235 -5.44 -2.49 2.17
N VAL A 236 -6.39 -3.20 2.78
CA VAL A 236 -6.67 -3.12 4.21
C VAL A 236 -6.84 -4.50 4.81
N ARG A 237 -6.58 -4.61 6.11
CA ARG A 237 -7.08 -5.70 6.95
C ARG A 237 -8.08 -5.12 7.93
N TYR A 238 -9.11 -5.89 8.25
CA TYR A 238 -10.14 -5.45 9.17
C TYR A 238 -10.69 -6.60 9.97
N ARG A 239 -11.26 -6.29 11.11
CA ARG A 239 -11.94 -7.25 11.99
C ARG A 239 -13.10 -6.60 12.69
N VAL A 240 -14.03 -7.40 13.16
CA VAL A 240 -15.19 -6.93 13.92
C VAL A 240 -15.21 -7.54 15.32
N HIS A 241 -15.74 -6.80 16.27
CA HIS A 241 -15.94 -7.28 17.64
C HIS A 241 -17.34 -7.89 17.80
N ASN A 242 -17.36 -9.10 18.35
CA ASN A 242 -18.62 -9.80 18.64
C ASN A 242 -19.18 -9.31 19.98
N LYS A 243 -20.26 -8.56 19.91
CA LYS A 243 -20.92 -7.98 21.10
C LYS A 243 -21.30 -9.01 22.15
N ASN A 244 -21.91 -10.13 21.73
CA ASN A 244 -22.49 -11.10 22.68
C ASN A 244 -21.44 -11.93 23.41
N LYS A 245 -20.29 -12.15 22.76
CA LYS A 245 -19.20 -12.99 23.31
C LYS A 245 -17.99 -12.17 23.76
N ASN A 246 -18.02 -10.86 23.54
CA ASN A 246 -17.02 -9.90 23.98
C ASN A 246 -15.59 -10.26 23.54
N TYR A 247 -15.40 -10.55 22.24
CA TYR A 247 -14.08 -10.79 21.66
C TYR A 247 -14.02 -10.33 20.20
N TRP A 248 -12.79 -10.01 19.75
CA TRP A 248 -12.50 -9.71 18.35
C TRP A 248 -12.46 -10.98 17.50
N LEU A 249 -13.15 -10.97 16.35
CA LEU A 249 -13.00 -12.00 15.34
C LEU A 249 -11.63 -11.89 14.63
N PRO A 250 -11.18 -12.96 13.97
CA PRO A 250 -9.93 -12.92 13.20
C PRO A 250 -9.89 -11.79 12.16
N TRP A 251 -8.68 -11.36 11.83
CA TRP A 251 -8.44 -10.41 10.74
C TRP A 251 -8.83 -11.00 9.38
N VAL A 252 -9.49 -10.18 8.58
CA VAL A 252 -9.83 -10.45 7.18
C VAL A 252 -9.12 -9.40 6.32
N TYR A 253 -8.79 -9.77 5.09
CA TYR A 253 -8.05 -8.91 4.17
C TYR A 253 -8.95 -8.40 3.05
N GLY A 254 -8.93 -7.09 2.80
CA GLY A 254 -9.76 -6.44 1.79
C GLY A 254 -9.49 -6.89 0.35
N LYS A 255 -8.30 -7.41 0.06
CA LYS A 255 -7.97 -8.05 -1.23
C LYS A 255 -8.79 -9.31 -1.52
N ASP A 256 -9.25 -9.99 -0.48
CA ASP A 256 -10.02 -11.23 -0.56
C ASP A 256 -11.55 -10.96 -0.54
N TYR A 257 -11.97 -9.71 -0.72
CA TYR A 257 -13.37 -9.27 -0.69
C TYR A 257 -14.30 -10.17 -1.51
N ASN A 258 -15.15 -10.89 -0.84
CA ASN A 258 -16.17 -11.77 -1.45
C ASN A 258 -17.26 -12.07 -0.43
N ILE A 259 -18.45 -11.52 -0.63
CA ILE A 259 -19.60 -11.71 0.28
C ILE A 259 -20.14 -13.15 0.33
N ASN A 260 -19.72 -14.01 -0.59
CA ASN A 260 -20.08 -15.43 -0.64
C ASN A 260 -19.01 -16.33 0.02
N ASP A 261 -17.85 -15.79 0.36
CA ASP A 261 -16.77 -16.53 1.03
C ASP A 261 -16.76 -16.21 2.53
N ARG A 262 -17.35 -17.11 3.31
CA ARG A 262 -17.44 -16.95 4.76
C ARG A 262 -16.11 -17.07 5.49
N GLU A 263 -15.12 -17.69 4.91
CA GLU A 263 -13.84 -17.93 5.57
C GLU A 263 -12.88 -16.74 5.47
N LYS A 264 -12.87 -16.06 4.31
CA LYS A 264 -11.87 -15.03 3.99
C LYS A 264 -12.46 -13.73 3.47
N GLY A 265 -13.64 -13.77 2.87
CA GLY A 265 -14.19 -12.67 2.07
C GLY A 265 -14.84 -11.55 2.87
N TYR A 266 -15.14 -11.77 4.15
CA TYR A 266 -15.74 -10.77 5.04
C TYR A 266 -15.51 -11.07 6.52
N ALA A 267 -15.58 -10.03 7.35
CA ALA A 267 -15.50 -10.15 8.80
C ALA A 267 -16.92 -10.27 9.40
N GLY A 268 -17.13 -11.30 10.21
CA GLY A 268 -18.40 -11.57 10.86
C GLY A 268 -18.66 -13.07 10.96
N ASN A 269 -19.64 -13.44 11.76
CA ASN A 269 -20.08 -14.82 11.93
C ASN A 269 -21.59 -14.94 12.13
N GLY A 270 -22.33 -13.90 11.70
CA GLY A 270 -23.77 -13.78 11.87
C GLY A 270 -24.22 -13.30 13.26
N SER A 271 -23.27 -13.04 14.17
CA SER A 271 -23.58 -12.45 15.47
C SER A 271 -23.57 -10.92 15.41
N ILE A 272 -24.31 -10.28 16.30
CA ILE A 272 -24.32 -8.82 16.41
C ILE A 272 -22.92 -8.30 16.73
N ILE A 273 -22.50 -7.25 16.01
CA ILE A 273 -21.24 -6.55 16.22
C ILE A 273 -21.45 -5.19 16.88
N ASP A 274 -20.47 -4.72 17.61
CA ASP A 274 -20.48 -3.43 18.32
C ASP A 274 -19.24 -2.58 18.07
N ALA A 275 -18.21 -3.14 17.39
CA ALA A 275 -17.06 -2.37 16.94
C ALA A 275 -16.42 -3.00 15.69
N ILE A 276 -15.72 -2.16 14.94
CA ILE A 276 -14.88 -2.53 13.80
C ILE A 276 -13.52 -1.87 13.93
N GLU A 277 -12.46 -2.59 13.60
CA GLU A 277 -11.10 -2.08 13.46
C GLU A 277 -10.63 -2.30 12.02
N ILE A 278 -10.11 -1.24 11.39
CA ILE A 278 -9.59 -1.26 10.01
C ILE A 278 -8.18 -0.70 10.03
N LYS A 279 -7.25 -1.40 9.37
CA LYS A 279 -5.85 -0.98 9.23
C LYS A 279 -5.40 -1.10 7.79
N GLU A 280 -4.61 -0.15 7.35
CA GLU A 280 -3.88 -0.22 6.09
C GLU A 280 -2.80 -1.32 6.14
N ILE A 281 -2.49 -1.96 4.98
CA ILE A 281 -1.49 -3.03 4.87
C ILE A 281 -0.54 -2.74 3.71
#